data_caef7f49cd1ef7fcd36b086c50a41b11
#
_entry.id   caef7f49cd1ef7fcd36b086c50a41b11
#
_cell.length_a   1.000
_cell.length_b   1.000
_cell.length_c   1.000
_cell.angle_alpha   90.00
_cell.angle_beta   90.00
_cell.angle_gamma   90.00
#
_symmetry.space_group_name_H-M   'P 1'
#
loop_
_entity.id
_entity.type
_entity.pdbx_description
1 polymer ?
#
loop_
_entity_poly.entity_id
_entity_poly.type
_entity_poly.pdbx_seq_one_letter_code
_entity_poly.pdbx_strand_id
1 'polypeptide(L)'
;NDRVVKAVELNRSEVVEFLLPSVREAYGAPEMAALHGHLDILQLFLKYNHPWDEDVCTKAAEGGHLDCLKFLHENGCPWDHRVHLVAAQRGYLHCIQYAHEKGLGFGKHALYSAAHIGHMDTLQYLIAQKCALDENATYNAALKGHHECLRFLLEAGCPMPDNICAGA
;
A
#
# COMPACT_ATOMS: atom_id res chain seq x y z
N ASN A 1 -8.13 24.53 5.47
CA ASN A 1 -7.70 23.15 5.22
C ASN A 1 -8.40 22.15 6.16
N ASP A 2 -8.40 22.39 7.47
CA ASP A 2 -8.98 21.50 8.47
C ASP A 2 -10.46 21.15 8.22
N ARG A 3 -11.23 22.10 7.66
CA ARG A 3 -12.65 21.88 7.32
C ARG A 3 -12.81 20.89 6.17
N VAL A 4 -11.93 20.93 5.16
CA VAL A 4 -11.95 20.00 4.05
C VAL A 4 -11.56 18.62 4.54
N VAL A 5 -10.46 18.49 5.30
CA VAL A 5 -10.03 17.23 5.89
C VAL A 5 -11.15 16.61 6.74
N LYS A 6 -11.79 17.41 7.60
CA LYS A 6 -12.90 16.93 8.42
C LYS A 6 -14.11 16.49 7.62
N ALA A 7 -14.44 17.18 6.52
CA ALA A 7 -15.52 16.79 5.62
C ALA A 7 -15.20 15.47 4.90
N VAL A 8 -13.93 15.27 4.52
CA VAL A 8 -13.43 14.02 3.92
C VAL A 8 -13.52 12.86 4.92
N GLU A 9 -13.02 13.03 6.15
CA GLU A 9 -13.12 12.02 7.21
C GLU A 9 -14.57 11.55 7.45
N LEU A 10 -15.52 12.48 7.35
CA LEU A 10 -16.95 12.20 7.55
C LEU A 10 -17.65 11.77 6.27
N ASN A 11 -16.92 11.57 5.18
CA ASN A 11 -17.45 11.22 3.85
C ASN A 11 -18.58 12.15 3.39
N ARG A 12 -18.38 13.46 3.55
CA ARG A 12 -19.35 14.50 3.17
C ARG A 12 -18.99 15.13 1.83
N SER A 13 -19.19 14.39 0.75
CA SER A 13 -18.81 14.82 -0.61
C SER A 13 -19.43 16.16 -1.01
N GLU A 14 -20.70 16.41 -0.66
CA GLU A 14 -21.37 17.69 -0.91
C GLU A 14 -20.68 18.88 -0.21
N VAL A 15 -20.22 18.67 1.04
CA VAL A 15 -19.49 19.70 1.79
C VAL A 15 -18.10 19.90 1.20
N VAL A 16 -17.43 18.83 0.80
CA VAL A 16 -16.13 18.90 0.12
C VAL A 16 -16.27 19.68 -1.18
N GLU A 17 -17.27 19.37 -2.01
CA GLU A 17 -17.52 20.07 -3.27
C GLU A 17 -17.78 21.58 -3.06
N PHE A 18 -18.49 21.94 -2.01
CA PHE A 18 -18.74 23.34 -1.66
C PHE A 18 -17.46 24.06 -1.21
N LEU A 19 -16.55 23.39 -0.50
CA LEU A 19 -15.36 24.00 0.07
C LEU A 19 -14.20 24.09 -0.92
N LEU A 20 -14.02 23.10 -1.82
CA LEU A 20 -12.86 23.01 -2.72
C LEU A 20 -12.59 24.26 -3.57
N PRO A 21 -13.60 24.95 -4.15
CA PRO A 21 -13.35 26.16 -4.94
C PRO A 21 -12.71 27.30 -4.16
N SER A 22 -12.85 27.32 -2.85
CA SER A 22 -12.31 28.36 -1.96
C SER A 22 -10.96 28.00 -1.34
N VAL A 23 -10.49 26.76 -1.53
CA VAL A 23 -9.26 26.26 -0.94
C VAL A 23 -8.22 26.03 -2.03
N ARG A 24 -7.11 26.72 -1.95
CA ARG A 24 -6.03 26.64 -2.95
C ARG A 24 -5.29 25.29 -2.91
N GLU A 25 -5.08 24.77 -1.71
CA GLU A 25 -4.37 23.50 -1.46
C GLU A 25 -5.01 22.79 -0.27
N ALA A 26 -5.46 21.57 -0.49
CA ALA A 26 -6.17 20.78 0.51
C ALA A 26 -5.23 19.66 1.03
N TYR A 27 -4.06 20.06 1.61
CA TYR A 27 -3.06 19.11 2.12
C TYR A 27 -3.66 18.07 3.07
N GLY A 28 -3.32 16.80 2.84
CA GLY A 28 -3.77 15.66 3.63
C GLY A 28 -5.19 15.19 3.32
N ALA A 29 -5.99 15.97 2.59
CA ALA A 29 -7.37 15.63 2.29
C ALA A 29 -7.49 14.58 1.16
N PRO A 30 -6.75 14.65 0.03
CA PRO A 30 -6.70 13.59 -0.96
C PRO A 30 -6.19 12.27 -0.38
N GLU A 31 -5.15 12.32 0.46
CA GLU A 31 -4.57 11.14 1.12
C GLU A 31 -5.58 10.49 2.07
N MET A 32 -6.34 11.30 2.81
CA MET A 32 -7.40 10.83 3.69
C MET A 32 -8.55 10.19 2.89
N ALA A 33 -8.96 10.81 1.78
CA ALA A 33 -9.96 10.24 0.89
C ALA A 33 -9.51 8.90 0.30
N ALA A 34 -8.25 8.81 -0.11
CA ALA A 34 -7.66 7.58 -0.64
C ALA A 34 -7.57 6.47 0.42
N LEU A 35 -7.14 6.82 1.66
CA LEU A 35 -7.03 5.89 2.78
C LEU A 35 -8.39 5.28 3.18
N HIS A 36 -9.45 6.06 3.09
CA HIS A 36 -10.80 5.63 3.45
C HIS A 36 -11.66 5.16 2.26
N GLY A 37 -11.11 5.15 1.03
CA GLY A 37 -11.81 4.65 -0.15
C GLY A 37 -12.92 5.54 -0.68
N HIS A 38 -12.84 6.85 -0.42
CA HIS A 38 -13.84 7.82 -0.87
C HIS A 38 -13.57 8.23 -2.33
N LEU A 39 -13.91 7.35 -3.26
CA LEU A 39 -13.65 7.53 -4.69
C LEU A 39 -14.36 8.77 -5.25
N ASP A 40 -15.59 9.04 -4.83
CA ASP A 40 -16.36 10.23 -5.21
C ASP A 40 -15.65 11.52 -4.82
N ILE A 41 -15.05 11.55 -3.64
CA ILE A 41 -14.26 12.70 -3.16
C ILE A 41 -12.96 12.85 -3.96
N LEU A 42 -12.27 11.76 -4.30
CA LEU A 42 -11.09 11.81 -5.19
C LEU A 42 -11.45 12.36 -6.57
N GLN A 43 -12.63 12.01 -7.11
CA GLN A 43 -13.14 12.59 -8.36
C GLN A 43 -13.36 14.10 -8.26
N LEU A 44 -13.82 14.61 -7.11
CA LEU A 44 -13.92 16.05 -6.86
C LEU A 44 -12.55 16.73 -6.85
N PHE A 45 -11.54 16.14 -6.19
CA PHE A 45 -10.18 16.69 -6.22
C PHE A 45 -9.64 16.80 -7.66
N LEU A 46 -9.86 15.78 -8.49
CA LEU A 46 -9.52 15.83 -9.92
C LEU A 46 -10.29 16.94 -10.65
N LYS A 47 -11.62 17.00 -10.48
CA LYS A 47 -12.50 18.00 -11.10
C LYS A 47 -12.04 19.43 -10.82
N TYR A 48 -11.55 19.69 -9.62
CA TYR A 48 -11.07 21.03 -9.20
C TYR A 48 -9.55 21.20 -9.35
N ASN A 49 -8.89 20.29 -10.07
CA ASN A 49 -7.44 20.33 -10.37
C ASN A 49 -6.56 20.48 -9.11
N HIS A 50 -6.96 19.87 -7.99
CA HIS A 50 -6.08 19.80 -6.83
C HIS A 50 -4.91 18.86 -7.12
N PRO A 51 -3.66 19.26 -6.82
CA PRO A 51 -2.50 18.43 -7.02
C PRO A 51 -2.53 17.25 -6.05
N TRP A 52 -2.02 16.13 -6.49
CA TRP A 52 -1.71 14.97 -5.67
C TRP A 52 -0.29 14.46 -5.95
N ASP A 53 0.28 13.85 -4.96
CA ASP A 53 1.61 13.28 -4.98
C ASP A 53 1.56 11.75 -4.84
N GLU A 54 2.72 11.12 -4.72
CA GLU A 54 2.83 9.66 -4.55
C GLU A 54 2.22 9.12 -3.24
N ASP A 55 2.01 9.98 -2.24
CA ASP A 55 1.41 9.57 -0.97
C ASP A 55 -0.07 9.24 -1.14
N VAL A 56 -0.77 9.88 -2.06
CA VAL A 56 -2.19 9.60 -2.32
C VAL A 56 -2.38 8.16 -2.82
N CYS A 57 -1.57 7.70 -3.80
CA CYS A 57 -1.59 6.32 -4.26
C CYS A 57 -1.18 5.33 -3.15
N THR A 58 -0.17 5.70 -2.36
CA THR A 58 0.30 4.91 -1.21
C THR A 58 -0.83 4.73 -0.18
N LYS A 59 -1.59 5.78 0.11
CA LYS A 59 -2.73 5.73 1.04
C LYS A 59 -3.89 4.89 0.51
N ALA A 60 -4.19 4.94 -0.79
CA ALA A 60 -5.18 4.04 -1.40
C ALA A 60 -4.79 2.56 -1.22
N ALA A 61 -3.51 2.24 -1.42
CA ALA A 61 -2.98 0.90 -1.21
C ALA A 61 -2.94 0.49 0.28
N GLU A 62 -2.64 1.43 1.19
CA GLU A 62 -2.67 1.22 2.64
C GLU A 62 -4.09 0.92 3.15
N GLY A 63 -5.11 1.55 2.57
CA GLY A 63 -6.52 1.28 2.85
C GLY A 63 -7.07 0.05 2.13
N GLY A 64 -6.35 -0.51 1.15
CA GLY A 64 -6.79 -1.65 0.34
C GLY A 64 -7.86 -1.29 -0.70
N HIS A 65 -7.97 -0.02 -1.05
CA HIS A 65 -9.00 0.49 -1.95
C HIS A 65 -8.53 0.46 -3.41
N LEU A 66 -8.69 -0.71 -4.04
CA LEU A 66 -8.24 -0.94 -5.42
C LEU A 66 -8.86 0.03 -6.44
N ASP A 67 -10.14 0.37 -6.26
CA ASP A 67 -10.83 1.27 -7.19
C ASP A 67 -10.26 2.69 -7.12
N CYS A 68 -9.93 3.16 -5.91
CA CYS A 68 -9.23 4.43 -5.72
C CYS A 68 -7.81 4.39 -6.32
N LEU A 69 -7.06 3.30 -6.07
CA LEU A 69 -5.72 3.11 -6.62
C LEU A 69 -5.73 3.12 -8.16
N LYS A 70 -6.69 2.41 -8.77
CA LYS A 70 -6.89 2.42 -10.23
C LYS A 70 -7.19 3.82 -10.75
N PHE A 71 -8.18 4.48 -10.14
CA PHE A 71 -8.59 5.82 -10.52
C PHE A 71 -7.42 6.81 -10.46
N LEU A 72 -6.66 6.81 -9.37
CA LEU A 72 -5.51 7.68 -9.18
C LEU A 72 -4.44 7.43 -10.24
N HIS A 73 -4.03 6.18 -10.44
CA HIS A 73 -3.03 5.81 -11.43
C HIS A 73 -3.45 6.18 -12.85
N GLU A 74 -4.69 5.88 -13.25
CA GLU A 74 -5.22 6.17 -14.59
C GLU A 74 -5.34 7.68 -14.87
N ASN A 75 -5.44 8.51 -13.83
CA ASN A 75 -5.44 9.97 -13.91
C ASN A 75 -4.08 10.62 -13.60
N GLY A 76 -3.00 9.84 -13.69
CA GLY A 76 -1.63 10.34 -13.66
C GLY A 76 -1.07 10.67 -12.28
N CYS A 77 -1.71 10.18 -11.20
CA CYS A 77 -1.13 10.27 -9.86
C CYS A 77 0.20 9.49 -9.83
N PRO A 78 1.31 10.11 -9.40
CA PRO A 78 2.56 9.40 -9.28
C PRO A 78 2.48 8.32 -8.20
N TRP A 79 3.24 7.25 -8.36
CA TRP A 79 3.37 6.18 -7.40
C TRP A 79 4.77 5.57 -7.39
N ASP A 80 5.13 4.90 -6.31
CA ASP A 80 6.41 4.23 -6.17
C ASP A 80 6.26 2.88 -5.44
N HIS A 81 7.39 2.23 -5.15
CA HIS A 81 7.44 0.93 -4.49
C HIS A 81 6.77 0.88 -3.10
N ARG A 82 6.48 2.03 -2.48
CA ARG A 82 5.75 2.09 -1.19
C ARG A 82 4.34 1.52 -1.32
N VAL A 83 3.71 1.58 -2.50
CA VAL A 83 2.43 0.92 -2.78
C VAL A 83 2.50 -0.58 -2.45
N HIS A 84 3.55 -1.27 -2.93
CA HIS A 84 3.74 -2.69 -2.62
C HIS A 84 4.04 -2.92 -1.12
N LEU A 85 4.85 -2.04 -0.52
CA LEU A 85 5.22 -2.13 0.89
C LEU A 85 4.00 -2.10 1.82
N VAL A 86 3.17 -1.05 1.70
CA VAL A 86 2.01 -0.87 2.57
C VAL A 86 0.92 -1.90 2.30
N ALA A 87 0.69 -2.25 1.02
CA ALA A 87 -0.25 -3.31 0.67
C ALA A 87 0.20 -4.68 1.20
N ALA A 88 1.51 -4.98 1.18
CA ALA A 88 2.05 -6.21 1.75
C ALA A 88 1.93 -6.24 3.29
N GLN A 89 2.13 -5.11 3.96
CA GLN A 89 1.92 -5.00 5.41
C GLN A 89 0.47 -5.22 5.84
N ARG A 90 -0.48 -4.87 4.99
CA ARG A 90 -1.92 -5.01 5.26
C ARG A 90 -2.55 -6.26 4.67
N GLY A 91 -1.82 -7.01 3.82
CA GLY A 91 -2.32 -8.21 3.14
C GLY A 91 -3.25 -7.92 1.96
N TYR A 92 -3.21 -6.73 1.39
CA TYR A 92 -4.05 -6.35 0.26
C TYR A 92 -3.44 -6.82 -1.07
N LEU A 93 -3.46 -8.13 -1.29
CA LEU A 93 -2.88 -8.78 -2.46
C LEU A 93 -3.37 -8.19 -3.79
N HIS A 94 -4.66 -7.83 -3.89
CA HIS A 94 -5.24 -7.24 -5.11
C HIS A 94 -4.60 -5.89 -5.51
N CYS A 95 -4.18 -5.07 -4.53
CA CYS A 95 -3.43 -3.83 -4.80
C CYS A 95 -2.02 -4.12 -5.30
N ILE A 96 -1.35 -5.14 -4.73
CA ILE A 96 -0.02 -5.58 -5.15
C ILE A 96 -0.08 -6.10 -6.60
N GLN A 97 -1.07 -6.95 -6.91
CA GLN A 97 -1.27 -7.51 -8.25
C GLN A 97 -1.46 -6.41 -9.28
N TYR A 98 -2.38 -5.49 -9.02
CA TYR A 98 -2.63 -4.37 -9.93
C TYR A 98 -1.38 -3.52 -10.18
N ALA A 99 -0.68 -3.12 -9.12
CA ALA A 99 0.52 -2.29 -9.25
C ALA A 99 1.62 -3.02 -10.04
N HIS A 100 1.81 -4.32 -9.80
CA HIS A 100 2.76 -5.14 -10.54
C HIS A 100 2.36 -5.29 -12.03
N GLU A 101 1.10 -5.56 -12.33
CA GLU A 101 0.57 -5.65 -13.70
C GLU A 101 0.76 -4.34 -14.48
N LYS A 102 0.75 -3.21 -13.79
CA LYS A 102 1.02 -1.89 -14.38
C LYS A 102 2.52 -1.54 -14.44
N GLY A 103 3.40 -2.50 -14.15
CA GLY A 103 4.84 -2.38 -14.32
C GLY A 103 5.58 -1.76 -13.12
N LEU A 104 4.91 -1.57 -11.99
CA LEU A 104 5.59 -1.12 -10.78
C LEU A 104 6.44 -2.27 -10.22
N GLY A 105 7.75 -2.05 -10.12
CA GLY A 105 8.68 -3.03 -9.55
C GLY A 105 8.48 -3.20 -8.04
N PHE A 106 8.71 -4.42 -7.55
CA PHE A 106 8.72 -4.68 -6.12
C PHE A 106 9.89 -3.97 -5.44
N GLY A 107 9.61 -3.22 -4.37
CA GLY A 107 10.67 -2.66 -3.53
C GLY A 107 11.35 -3.75 -2.69
N LYS A 108 12.53 -3.43 -2.15
CA LYS A 108 13.35 -4.36 -1.33
C LYS A 108 12.60 -4.98 -0.14
N HIS A 109 11.55 -4.31 0.33
CA HIS A 109 10.88 -4.66 1.59
C HIS A 109 9.51 -5.33 1.42
N ALA A 110 9.03 -5.56 0.20
CA ALA A 110 7.71 -6.17 -0.01
C ALA A 110 7.63 -7.59 0.59
N LEU A 111 8.64 -8.42 0.32
CA LEU A 111 8.72 -9.80 0.85
C LEU A 111 8.84 -9.81 2.38
N TYR A 112 9.73 -8.98 2.92
CA TYR A 112 9.90 -8.79 4.36
C TYR A 112 8.58 -8.37 5.04
N SER A 113 7.86 -7.41 4.47
CA SER A 113 6.62 -6.90 5.06
C SER A 113 5.53 -7.95 5.13
N ALA A 114 5.35 -8.73 4.06
CA ALA A 114 4.42 -9.85 4.03
C ALA A 114 4.80 -10.93 5.06
N ALA A 115 6.10 -11.23 5.19
CA ALA A 115 6.61 -12.21 6.15
C ALA A 115 6.45 -11.77 7.61
N HIS A 116 6.66 -10.47 7.88
CA HIS A 116 6.54 -9.88 9.23
C HIS A 116 5.13 -10.00 9.80
N ILE A 117 4.11 -9.91 8.96
CA ILE A 117 2.70 -9.99 9.36
C ILE A 117 2.13 -11.41 9.18
N GLY A 118 2.77 -12.26 8.36
CA GLY A 118 2.32 -13.63 8.10
C GLY A 118 1.31 -13.76 6.97
N HIS A 119 1.31 -12.83 6.02
CA HIS A 119 0.41 -12.88 4.85
C HIS A 119 0.89 -13.90 3.80
N MET A 120 0.48 -15.16 3.95
CA MET A 120 0.91 -16.28 3.12
C MET A 120 0.59 -16.07 1.63
N ASP A 121 -0.64 -15.66 1.30
CA ASP A 121 -1.05 -15.45 -0.10
C ASP A 121 -0.18 -14.39 -0.80
N THR A 122 0.18 -13.34 -0.07
CA THR A 122 1.09 -12.29 -0.55
C THR A 122 2.51 -12.83 -0.76
N LEU A 123 3.03 -13.64 0.17
CA LEU A 123 4.34 -14.29 0.03
C LEU A 123 4.38 -15.21 -1.18
N GLN A 124 3.36 -16.04 -1.36
CA GLN A 124 3.25 -16.96 -2.52
C GLN A 124 3.28 -16.18 -3.83
N TYR A 125 2.51 -15.09 -3.90
CA TYR A 125 2.48 -14.24 -5.10
C TYR A 125 3.84 -13.58 -5.36
N LEU A 126 4.45 -12.95 -4.35
CA LEU A 126 5.73 -12.25 -4.51
C LEU A 126 6.85 -13.21 -4.98
N ILE A 127 6.91 -14.41 -4.42
CA ILE A 127 7.90 -15.43 -4.82
C ILE A 127 7.61 -15.96 -6.24
N ALA A 128 6.34 -16.20 -6.58
CA ALA A 128 5.95 -16.62 -7.93
C ALA A 128 6.32 -15.56 -9.00
N GLN A 129 6.27 -14.28 -8.65
CA GLN A 129 6.70 -13.17 -9.50
C GLN A 129 8.21 -12.87 -9.41
N LYS A 130 9.00 -13.77 -8.79
CA LYS A 130 10.46 -13.65 -8.68
C LYS A 130 10.93 -12.37 -7.95
N CYS A 131 10.18 -11.94 -6.95
CA CYS A 131 10.65 -10.89 -6.03
C CYS A 131 11.99 -11.31 -5.42
N ALA A 132 12.90 -10.34 -5.24
CA ALA A 132 14.20 -10.61 -4.64
C ALA A 132 14.06 -11.25 -3.26
N LEU A 133 14.74 -12.39 -3.05
CA LEU A 133 14.78 -13.09 -1.78
C LEU A 133 15.65 -12.31 -0.79
N ASP A 134 15.19 -12.18 0.44
CA ASP A 134 15.84 -11.40 1.51
C ASP A 134 15.84 -12.19 2.81
N GLU A 135 17.00 -12.31 3.46
CA GLU A 135 17.15 -12.97 4.77
C GLU A 135 16.29 -12.34 5.87
N ASN A 136 15.96 -11.04 5.74
CA ASN A 136 15.05 -10.37 6.66
C ASN A 136 13.63 -10.94 6.61
N ALA A 137 13.20 -11.51 5.49
CA ALA A 137 11.90 -12.16 5.40
C ALA A 137 11.86 -13.42 6.28
N THR A 138 12.88 -14.28 6.19
CA THR A 138 12.98 -15.49 7.05
C THR A 138 13.15 -15.13 8.52
N TYR A 139 14.02 -14.14 8.81
CA TYR A 139 14.22 -13.66 10.17
C TYR A 139 12.91 -13.19 10.81
N ASN A 140 12.15 -12.36 10.10
CA ASN A 140 10.91 -11.79 10.65
C ASN A 140 9.78 -12.82 10.75
N ALA A 141 9.65 -13.75 9.80
CA ALA A 141 8.72 -14.85 9.91
C ALA A 141 9.03 -15.69 11.18
N ALA A 142 10.31 -15.97 11.45
CA ALA A 142 10.73 -16.68 12.64
C ALA A 142 10.46 -15.88 13.93
N LEU A 143 10.88 -14.60 13.96
CA LEU A 143 10.71 -13.71 15.13
C LEU A 143 9.25 -13.52 15.53
N LYS A 144 8.35 -13.49 14.54
CA LYS A 144 6.91 -13.31 14.75
C LYS A 144 6.14 -14.63 14.93
N GLY A 145 6.84 -15.78 14.83
CA GLY A 145 6.22 -17.09 15.00
C GLY A 145 5.35 -17.53 13.84
N HIS A 146 5.54 -16.97 12.65
CA HIS A 146 4.81 -17.35 11.43
C HIS A 146 5.43 -18.59 10.80
N HIS A 147 5.29 -19.76 11.45
CA HIS A 147 5.98 -21.01 11.08
C HIS A 147 5.71 -21.48 9.66
N GLU A 148 4.47 -21.35 9.17
CA GLU A 148 4.11 -21.73 7.79
C GLU A 148 4.80 -20.81 6.77
N CYS A 149 4.83 -19.50 7.04
CA CYS A 149 5.54 -18.54 6.19
C CYS A 149 7.05 -18.82 6.18
N LEU A 150 7.63 -19.10 7.36
CA LEU A 150 9.05 -19.44 7.47
C LEU A 150 9.38 -20.69 6.67
N ARG A 151 8.59 -21.77 6.83
CA ARG A 151 8.78 -23.01 6.07
C ARG A 151 8.72 -22.74 4.56
N PHE A 152 7.69 -22.04 4.11
CA PHE A 152 7.52 -21.70 2.71
C PHE A 152 8.69 -20.88 2.14
N LEU A 153 9.18 -19.87 2.88
CA LEU A 153 10.32 -19.05 2.49
C LEU A 153 11.61 -19.90 2.35
N LEU A 154 11.86 -20.82 3.28
CA LEU A 154 13.02 -21.72 3.22
C LEU A 154 12.93 -22.70 2.04
N GLU A 155 11.75 -23.28 1.79
CA GLU A 155 11.50 -24.14 0.62
C GLU A 155 11.69 -23.38 -0.71
N ALA A 156 11.38 -22.08 -0.73
CA ALA A 156 11.62 -21.21 -1.88
C ALA A 156 13.10 -20.78 -2.04
N GLY A 157 13.98 -21.22 -1.13
CA GLY A 157 15.40 -20.87 -1.17
C GLY A 157 15.76 -19.51 -0.59
N CYS A 158 14.89 -18.91 0.21
CA CYS A 158 15.18 -17.67 0.91
C CYS A 158 16.28 -17.91 1.95
N PRO A 159 17.33 -17.06 2.00
CA PRO A 159 18.43 -17.27 2.94
C PRO A 159 17.98 -17.13 4.39
N MET A 160 18.63 -17.85 5.29
CA MET A 160 18.45 -17.75 6.74
C MET A 160 19.63 -16.98 7.32
N PRO A 161 19.42 -15.94 8.12
CA PRO A 161 20.51 -15.24 8.76
C PRO A 161 21.19 -16.12 9.83
N ASP A 162 22.52 -16.04 9.92
CA ASP A 162 23.35 -16.87 10.81
C ASP A 162 23.06 -16.69 12.30
N ASN A 163 22.37 -15.61 12.69
CA ASN A 163 22.15 -15.24 14.09
C ASN A 163 20.80 -15.68 14.68
N ILE A 164 19.94 -16.37 13.95
CA ILE A 164 18.64 -16.84 14.48
C ILE A 164 18.82 -17.85 15.61
N CYS A 165 19.90 -18.63 15.60
CA CYS A 165 20.16 -19.67 16.60
C CYS A 165 20.88 -19.16 17.86
N ALA A 166 21.25 -17.89 17.95
CA ALA A 166 22.02 -17.33 19.08
C ALA A 166 21.15 -16.88 20.27
N GLY A 167 19.83 -17.01 20.20
CA GLY A 167 18.87 -16.53 21.19
C GLY A 167 17.96 -17.59 21.82
N ALA A 168 18.29 -18.88 21.70
CA ALA A 168 17.54 -19.99 22.32
C ALA A 168 18.20 -20.43 23.63
#